data_cd97c6333ff86008b88636095742469f
#
_entry.id   cd97c6333ff86008b88636095742469f
#
_cell.length_a   1.000
_cell.length_b   1.000
_cell.length_c   1.000
_cell.angle_alpha   90.00
_cell.angle_beta   90.00
_cell.angle_gamma   90.00
#
_symmetry.space_group_name_H-M   'P 1'
#
loop_
_entity.id
_entity.type
_entity.pdbx_description
1 polymer ?
#
loop_
_entity_poly.entity_id
_entity_poly.type
_entity_poly.pdbx_seq_one_letter_code
_entity_poly.pdbx_strand_id
1 'polypeptide(L)'
;MSRKRIMTKAKEPIKIWAKPLKNGNKALYLRRYIAGSQSKGYVYEKLEGLFLIDDKRGKDKSAKERNNQALQVASLIKCERIKEYMNEMVGIKKKTLRDMLLKDWMQMYADRKNVQGQSGSNAATIHNTMLHLIIYKGENIKTSQIDKAYCEGFVAYLANAMTIGFDIPKRGQHHQKKLAIGTARLYFNTFVTALNEAVREGVIAENPNHLLKKEEKKLICKSDNSRTHLNIEEIKTLINTPCKNTSVKEAFLFACFCGLRISDIKTLKWSDVKKETDGICICKKMIKTKQIVMVPLSENALAWMPSKGIAEMEDYVFCLPSYFTINSQVKQWAKNAGLEKKITFHTSRHTFATTLLTMGADLYTTSKLLGHQNIKTTQVYAEIVNKKKIETVNLLDKI
;
A
#
# COMPACT_ATOMS: atom_id res chain seq x y z
N MET A 1 -15.51 -48.92 -31.41
CA MET A 1 -16.59 -47.99 -31.83
C MET A 1 -16.34 -46.61 -31.26
N SER A 2 -15.83 -45.69 -32.09
CA SER A 2 -15.48 -44.32 -31.69
C SER A 2 -16.71 -43.44 -31.71
N ARG A 3 -17.12 -42.91 -30.52
CA ARG A 3 -18.20 -41.92 -30.43
C ARG A 3 -17.66 -40.56 -30.90
N LYS A 4 -17.98 -40.15 -32.12
CA LYS A 4 -17.83 -38.75 -32.58
C LYS A 4 -18.64 -37.84 -31.67
N ARG A 5 -18.00 -37.00 -30.86
CA ARG A 5 -18.63 -35.87 -30.17
C ARG A 5 -19.09 -34.86 -31.24
N ILE A 6 -20.39 -34.77 -31.47
CA ILE A 6 -21.00 -33.72 -32.28
C ILE A 6 -20.93 -32.43 -31.41
N MET A 7 -19.96 -31.55 -31.68
CA MET A 7 -19.99 -30.19 -31.17
C MET A 7 -21.06 -29.43 -31.97
N THR A 8 -22.25 -29.31 -31.40
CA THR A 8 -23.26 -28.38 -31.91
C THR A 8 -22.73 -26.95 -31.72
N LYS A 9 -22.50 -26.22 -32.84
CA LYS A 9 -22.20 -24.79 -32.81
C LYS A 9 -23.34 -24.09 -32.05
N ALA A 10 -23.05 -23.50 -30.89
CA ALA A 10 -24.02 -22.71 -30.11
C ALA A 10 -24.54 -21.59 -31.01
N LYS A 11 -25.87 -21.47 -31.15
CA LYS A 11 -26.49 -20.41 -31.97
C LYS A 11 -26.21 -19.06 -31.24
N GLU A 12 -25.64 -18.12 -32.00
CA GLU A 12 -25.40 -16.75 -31.45
C GLU A 12 -26.73 -16.14 -31.00
N PRO A 13 -26.82 -15.67 -29.74
CA PRO A 13 -28.05 -15.14 -29.18
C PRO A 13 -28.49 -13.80 -29.79
N ILE A 14 -27.53 -13.04 -30.35
CA ILE A 14 -27.77 -11.73 -30.98
C ILE A 14 -27.17 -11.73 -32.37
N LYS A 15 -27.94 -11.25 -33.38
CA LYS A 15 -27.53 -11.15 -34.75
C LYS A 15 -27.63 -9.72 -35.26
N ILE A 16 -26.72 -9.32 -36.16
CA ILE A 16 -26.84 -8.08 -36.95
C ILE A 16 -27.90 -8.29 -37.99
N TRP A 17 -28.83 -7.34 -38.11
CA TRP A 17 -29.91 -7.33 -39.09
C TRP A 17 -29.97 -5.99 -39.81
N ALA A 18 -30.11 -5.98 -41.11
CA ALA A 18 -30.14 -4.79 -41.93
C ALA A 18 -31.56 -4.56 -42.49
N LYS A 19 -32.16 -3.38 -42.13
CA LYS A 19 -33.49 -2.99 -42.58
C LYS A 19 -33.38 -2.01 -43.76
N PRO A 20 -34.04 -2.28 -44.91
CA PRO A 20 -34.07 -1.35 -46.04
C PRO A 20 -34.71 0.00 -45.64
N LEU A 21 -34.13 1.09 -46.14
CA LEU A 21 -34.63 2.44 -46.04
C LEU A 21 -35.17 2.92 -47.40
N LYS A 22 -36.01 3.96 -47.41
CA LYS A 22 -36.63 4.51 -48.61
C LYS A 22 -35.61 5.05 -49.63
N ASN A 23 -34.41 5.43 -49.19
CA ASN A 23 -33.30 5.92 -50.01
C ASN A 23 -32.42 4.83 -50.60
N GLY A 24 -32.78 3.53 -50.48
CA GLY A 24 -32.00 2.39 -50.95
C GLY A 24 -30.96 1.86 -49.95
N ASN A 25 -30.52 2.67 -48.99
CA ASN A 25 -29.59 2.25 -47.93
C ASN A 25 -30.25 1.28 -46.95
N LYS A 26 -29.45 0.60 -46.12
CA LYS A 26 -29.98 -0.32 -45.11
C LYS A 26 -29.49 0.11 -43.71
N ALA A 27 -30.41 0.45 -42.78
CA ALA A 27 -30.07 0.69 -41.40
C ALA A 27 -29.72 -0.60 -40.67
N LEU A 28 -28.69 -0.56 -39.82
CA LEU A 28 -28.24 -1.69 -39.02
C LEU A 28 -28.95 -1.76 -37.69
N TYR A 29 -29.34 -2.96 -37.30
CA TYR A 29 -29.97 -3.31 -36.04
C TYR A 29 -29.30 -4.53 -35.43
N LEU A 30 -29.34 -4.64 -34.10
CA LEU A 30 -29.14 -5.89 -33.38
C LEU A 30 -30.50 -6.58 -33.20
N ARG A 31 -30.62 -7.85 -33.48
CA ARG A 31 -31.83 -8.65 -33.34
C ARG A 31 -31.59 -9.77 -32.34
N ARG A 32 -32.44 -9.86 -31.31
CA ARG A 32 -32.43 -10.91 -30.28
C ARG A 32 -33.78 -11.61 -30.23
N TYR A 33 -33.77 -12.94 -30.09
CA TYR A 33 -34.97 -13.74 -29.86
C TYR A 33 -35.28 -13.79 -28.32
N ILE A 34 -36.54 -13.56 -27.95
CA ILE A 34 -37.03 -13.70 -26.57
C ILE A 34 -38.22 -14.65 -26.60
N ALA A 35 -38.09 -15.81 -25.93
CA ALA A 35 -39.18 -16.74 -25.75
C ALA A 35 -40.33 -16.11 -24.91
N GLY A 36 -41.59 -16.22 -25.39
CA GLY A 36 -42.76 -15.73 -24.63
C GLY A 36 -43.17 -14.27 -24.91
N SER A 37 -42.50 -13.54 -25.82
CA SER A 37 -42.96 -12.17 -26.18
C SER A 37 -44.15 -12.21 -27.15
N GLN A 38 -45.13 -11.31 -26.95
CA GLN A 38 -46.37 -11.23 -27.77
C GLN A 38 -46.09 -10.81 -29.22
N SER A 39 -44.94 -10.26 -29.57
CA SER A 39 -44.53 -9.83 -30.93
C SER A 39 -43.53 -10.77 -31.55
N LYS A 40 -43.95 -11.89 -32.15
CA LYS A 40 -43.11 -12.85 -32.91
C LYS A 40 -41.72 -13.17 -32.34
N GLY A 41 -41.50 -12.92 -31.04
CA GLY A 41 -40.30 -13.34 -30.31
C GLY A 41 -38.99 -12.59 -30.61
N TYR A 42 -38.99 -11.50 -31.38
CA TYR A 42 -37.78 -10.75 -31.67
C TYR A 42 -37.80 -9.30 -31.14
N VAL A 43 -36.71 -8.89 -30.48
CA VAL A 43 -36.47 -7.50 -30.09
C VAL A 43 -35.35 -6.94 -31.00
N TYR A 44 -35.54 -5.69 -31.43
CA TYR A 44 -34.64 -4.99 -32.34
C TYR A 44 -34.09 -3.74 -31.66
N GLU A 45 -32.76 -3.61 -31.59
CA GLU A 45 -32.03 -2.42 -31.14
C GLU A 45 -31.43 -1.74 -32.37
N LYS A 46 -31.81 -0.49 -32.68
CA LYS A 46 -31.25 0.27 -33.81
C LYS A 46 -29.86 0.75 -33.45
N LEU A 47 -28.91 0.56 -34.37
CA LEU A 47 -27.56 1.11 -34.22
C LEU A 47 -27.54 2.52 -34.85
N GLU A 48 -27.64 3.53 -34.01
CA GLU A 48 -27.71 4.93 -34.46
C GLU A 48 -26.44 5.31 -35.24
N GLY A 49 -26.64 5.99 -36.38
CA GLY A 49 -25.52 6.40 -37.27
C GLY A 49 -24.91 5.29 -38.10
N LEU A 50 -25.29 4.02 -37.92
CA LEU A 50 -24.74 2.90 -38.71
C LEU A 50 -25.74 2.42 -39.77
N PHE A 51 -25.32 2.50 -41.04
CA PHE A 51 -26.10 2.06 -42.18
C PHE A 51 -25.18 1.53 -43.30
N LEU A 52 -25.72 0.68 -44.16
CA LEU A 52 -25.05 0.19 -45.36
C LEU A 52 -25.53 1.03 -46.54
N ILE A 53 -24.61 1.51 -47.36
CA ILE A 53 -24.85 2.26 -48.58
C ILE A 53 -25.22 1.28 -49.67
N ASP A 54 -26.28 1.57 -50.42
CA ASP A 54 -26.71 0.76 -51.57
C ASP A 54 -25.79 1.02 -52.78
N ASP A 55 -24.94 0.06 -53.07
CA ASP A 55 -24.14 0.04 -54.32
C ASP A 55 -24.75 -0.93 -55.32
N LYS A 56 -25.76 -0.45 -56.08
CA LYS A 56 -26.50 -1.26 -57.04
C LYS A 56 -25.64 -1.90 -58.11
N ARG A 57 -24.43 -1.41 -58.36
CA ARG A 57 -23.51 -1.91 -59.38
C ARG A 57 -22.29 -2.64 -58.82
N GLY A 58 -22.09 -2.61 -57.50
CA GLY A 58 -20.97 -3.30 -56.83
C GLY A 58 -19.58 -2.76 -57.20
N LYS A 59 -19.50 -1.57 -57.83
CA LYS A 59 -18.26 -1.02 -58.39
C LYS A 59 -17.69 0.15 -57.57
N ASP A 60 -18.45 0.66 -56.58
CA ASP A 60 -17.98 1.77 -55.76
C ASP A 60 -17.11 1.25 -54.60
N LYS A 61 -15.77 1.37 -54.75
CA LYS A 61 -14.79 0.98 -53.76
C LYS A 61 -14.98 1.74 -52.44
N SER A 62 -15.36 3.03 -52.50
CA SER A 62 -15.60 3.87 -51.33
C SER A 62 -16.84 3.43 -50.52
N ALA A 63 -17.93 3.09 -51.22
CA ALA A 63 -19.12 2.54 -50.58
C ALA A 63 -18.85 1.18 -49.91
N LYS A 64 -18.07 0.29 -50.56
CA LYS A 64 -17.65 -0.99 -50.00
C LYS A 64 -16.81 -0.83 -48.73
N GLU A 65 -15.87 0.10 -48.72
CA GLU A 65 -15.03 0.36 -47.56
C GLU A 65 -15.82 0.90 -46.36
N ARG A 66 -16.72 1.88 -46.59
CA ARG A 66 -17.64 2.42 -45.56
C ARG A 66 -18.58 1.32 -45.01
N ASN A 67 -19.10 0.44 -45.89
CA ASN A 67 -19.94 -0.66 -45.47
C ASN A 67 -19.15 -1.66 -44.60
N ASN A 68 -17.90 -1.97 -44.92
CA ASN A 68 -17.04 -2.81 -44.12
C ASN A 68 -16.76 -2.17 -42.75
N GLN A 69 -16.45 -0.88 -42.68
CA GLN A 69 -16.28 -0.16 -41.40
C GLN A 69 -17.55 -0.19 -40.55
N ALA A 70 -18.72 0.07 -41.16
CA ALA A 70 -20.00 0.03 -40.47
C ALA A 70 -20.32 -1.38 -39.89
N LEU A 71 -20.00 -2.44 -40.65
CA LEU A 71 -20.17 -3.82 -40.18
C LEU A 71 -19.17 -4.20 -39.08
N GLN A 72 -17.92 -3.69 -39.12
CA GLN A 72 -16.93 -3.89 -38.05
C GLN A 72 -17.41 -3.27 -36.76
N VAL A 73 -17.85 -2.01 -36.80
CA VAL A 73 -18.39 -1.31 -35.63
C VAL A 73 -19.64 -2.03 -35.09
N ALA A 74 -20.56 -2.42 -35.96
CA ALA A 74 -21.74 -3.19 -35.58
C ALA A 74 -21.39 -4.54 -34.93
N SER A 75 -20.31 -5.19 -35.39
CA SER A 75 -19.82 -6.44 -34.82
C SER A 75 -19.22 -6.25 -33.43
N LEU A 76 -18.49 -5.15 -33.18
CA LEU A 76 -17.99 -4.80 -31.84
C LEU A 76 -19.14 -4.59 -30.88
N ILE A 77 -20.14 -3.77 -31.26
CA ILE A 77 -21.33 -3.51 -30.43
C ILE A 77 -22.09 -4.82 -30.17
N LYS A 78 -22.23 -5.70 -31.19
CA LYS A 78 -22.84 -7.03 -31.02
C LYS A 78 -22.10 -7.86 -29.96
N CYS A 79 -20.76 -7.88 -29.98
CA CYS A 79 -19.97 -8.63 -29.00
C CYS A 79 -20.19 -8.12 -27.59
N GLU A 80 -20.26 -6.81 -27.39
CA GLU A 80 -20.57 -6.22 -26.08
C GLU A 80 -21.96 -6.60 -25.60
N ARG A 81 -22.98 -6.55 -26.48
CA ARG A 81 -24.36 -6.95 -26.13
C ARG A 81 -24.49 -8.44 -25.83
N ILE A 82 -23.74 -9.29 -26.51
CA ILE A 82 -23.66 -10.74 -26.19
C ILE A 82 -23.07 -10.93 -24.80
N LYS A 83 -21.98 -10.23 -24.47
CA LYS A 83 -21.34 -10.28 -23.16
C LYS A 83 -22.32 -9.83 -22.04
N GLU A 84 -23.02 -8.73 -22.26
CA GLU A 84 -24.06 -8.25 -21.32
C GLU A 84 -25.17 -9.29 -21.12
N TYR A 85 -25.69 -9.83 -22.21
CA TYR A 85 -26.74 -10.86 -22.18
C TYR A 85 -26.31 -12.14 -21.45
N MET A 86 -25.08 -12.61 -21.70
CA MET A 86 -24.54 -13.78 -21.01
C MET A 86 -24.33 -13.52 -19.53
N ASN A 87 -23.89 -12.32 -19.16
CA ASN A 87 -23.78 -11.91 -17.75
C ASN A 87 -25.13 -11.89 -17.06
N GLU A 88 -26.20 -11.39 -17.71
CA GLU A 88 -27.57 -11.42 -17.21
C GLU A 88 -28.07 -12.85 -16.99
N MET A 89 -27.81 -13.76 -17.94
CA MET A 89 -28.22 -15.17 -17.84
C MET A 89 -27.55 -15.92 -16.69
N VAL A 90 -26.29 -15.58 -16.38
CA VAL A 90 -25.53 -16.19 -15.28
C VAL A 90 -25.79 -15.48 -13.96
N GLY A 91 -26.69 -14.47 -13.92
CA GLY A 91 -27.00 -13.70 -12.70
C GLY A 91 -25.91 -12.72 -12.28
N ILE A 92 -24.92 -12.46 -13.13
CA ILE A 92 -23.92 -11.42 -12.91
C ILE A 92 -24.58 -10.06 -13.18
N LYS A 93 -25.14 -9.47 -12.13
CA LYS A 93 -25.71 -8.11 -12.22
C LYS A 93 -24.62 -7.13 -12.63
N LYS A 94 -24.90 -6.27 -13.61
CA LYS A 94 -24.08 -5.09 -13.91
C LYS A 94 -23.98 -4.28 -12.62
N LYS A 95 -22.77 -4.14 -12.09
CA LYS A 95 -22.53 -3.33 -10.89
C LYS A 95 -22.85 -1.90 -11.30
N THR A 96 -24.01 -1.37 -10.90
CA THR A 96 -24.33 0.05 -11.08
C THR A 96 -23.27 0.87 -10.36
N LEU A 97 -22.49 1.63 -11.10
CA LEU A 97 -21.50 2.51 -10.53
C LEU A 97 -22.21 3.60 -9.72
N ARG A 98 -21.82 3.75 -8.47
CA ARG A 98 -22.34 4.82 -7.60
C ARG A 98 -21.41 6.02 -7.73
N ASP A 99 -21.69 6.88 -8.70
CA ASP A 99 -20.91 8.13 -8.82
C ASP A 99 -21.19 9.02 -7.60
N MET A 100 -20.12 9.45 -6.95
CA MET A 100 -20.17 10.29 -5.75
C MET A 100 -19.00 11.25 -5.71
N LEU A 101 -19.00 12.22 -4.81
CA LEU A 101 -17.85 13.09 -4.60
C LEU A 101 -16.66 12.30 -4.03
N LEU A 102 -15.47 12.58 -4.53
CA LEU A 102 -14.24 11.92 -4.07
C LEU A 102 -14.00 12.13 -2.58
N LYS A 103 -14.30 13.34 -2.06
CA LYS A 103 -14.18 13.64 -0.63
C LYS A 103 -15.10 12.74 0.22
N ASP A 104 -16.35 12.54 -0.23
CA ASP A 104 -17.33 11.73 0.48
C ASP A 104 -16.90 10.25 0.49
N TRP A 105 -16.38 9.76 -0.64
CA TRP A 105 -15.78 8.44 -0.71
C TRP A 105 -14.62 8.27 0.28
N MET A 106 -13.69 9.24 0.31
CA MET A 106 -12.53 9.19 1.21
C MET A 106 -12.95 9.25 2.68
N GLN A 107 -13.98 10.03 3.02
CA GLN A 107 -14.54 10.07 4.38
C GLN A 107 -15.17 8.72 4.76
N MET A 108 -16.03 8.15 3.90
CA MET A 108 -16.61 6.81 4.13
C MET A 108 -15.52 5.74 4.29
N TYR A 109 -14.46 5.81 3.51
CA TYR A 109 -13.33 4.91 3.63
C TYR A 109 -12.60 5.07 4.98
N ALA A 110 -12.40 6.30 5.45
CA ALA A 110 -11.81 6.59 6.75
C ALA A 110 -12.65 6.02 7.90
N ASP A 111 -13.97 6.26 7.87
CA ASP A 111 -14.91 5.81 8.90
C ASP A 111 -14.92 4.28 9.04
N ARG A 112 -14.93 3.56 7.93
CA ARG A 112 -14.83 2.09 7.95
C ARG A 112 -13.54 1.57 8.54
N LYS A 113 -12.41 2.22 8.24
CA LYS A 113 -11.11 1.83 8.81
C LYS A 113 -11.04 2.09 10.31
N ASN A 114 -11.72 3.13 10.81
CA ASN A 114 -11.86 3.38 12.24
C ASN A 114 -12.68 2.29 12.95
N VAL A 115 -13.82 1.90 12.39
CA VAL A 115 -14.68 0.83 12.94
C VAL A 115 -13.94 -0.52 12.99
N GLN A 116 -13.06 -0.80 12.02
CA GLN A 116 -12.25 -2.02 11.99
C GLN A 116 -11.10 -2.04 13.02
N GLY A 117 -11.04 -1.08 13.95
CA GLY A 117 -10.02 -1.04 15.01
C GLY A 117 -8.61 -0.79 14.50
N GLN A 118 -8.46 -0.25 13.30
CA GLN A 118 -7.16 0.19 12.81
C GLN A 118 -6.69 1.42 13.59
N SER A 119 -5.38 1.49 13.86
CA SER A 119 -4.80 2.55 14.69
C SER A 119 -5.20 3.96 14.21
N GLY A 120 -5.44 4.89 15.14
CA GLY A 120 -5.76 6.29 14.84
C GLY A 120 -4.78 6.99 13.87
N SER A 121 -3.56 6.46 13.75
CA SER A 121 -2.56 6.87 12.77
C SER A 121 -3.01 6.64 11.31
N ASN A 122 -3.75 5.57 11.03
CA ASN A 122 -4.29 5.30 9.69
C ASN A 122 -5.41 6.28 9.33
N ALA A 123 -6.31 6.57 10.27
CA ALA A 123 -7.38 7.55 10.06
C ALA A 123 -6.82 8.94 9.77
N ALA A 124 -5.84 9.39 10.54
CA ALA A 124 -5.15 10.66 10.29
C ALA A 124 -4.48 10.69 8.91
N THR A 125 -3.88 9.59 8.47
CA THR A 125 -3.25 9.50 7.14
C THR A 125 -4.30 9.59 6.03
N ILE A 126 -5.45 8.92 6.16
CA ILE A 126 -6.55 8.99 5.18
C ILE A 126 -7.12 10.41 5.13
N HIS A 127 -7.35 11.01 6.29
CA HIS A 127 -7.84 12.39 6.40
C HIS A 127 -6.89 13.40 5.73
N ASN A 128 -5.59 13.34 6.04
CA ASN A 128 -4.60 14.19 5.40
C ASN A 128 -4.51 13.96 3.89
N THR A 129 -4.65 12.71 3.43
CA THR A 129 -4.73 12.39 1.99
C THR A 129 -5.93 13.06 1.35
N MET A 130 -7.10 13.01 2.00
CA MET A 130 -8.33 13.68 1.54
C MET A 130 -8.13 15.19 1.43
N LEU A 131 -7.53 15.83 2.45
CA LEU A 131 -7.24 17.27 2.41
C LEU A 131 -6.31 17.63 1.23
N HIS A 132 -5.28 16.82 0.97
CA HIS A 132 -4.40 17.04 -0.20
C HIS A 132 -5.13 16.85 -1.52
N LEU A 133 -6.08 15.92 -1.65
CA LEU A 133 -6.92 15.77 -2.84
C LEU A 133 -7.81 17.00 -3.06
N ILE A 134 -8.38 17.54 -1.98
CA ILE A 134 -9.20 18.77 -2.02
C ILE A 134 -8.35 19.98 -2.45
N ILE A 135 -7.15 20.15 -1.88
CA ILE A 135 -6.25 21.24 -2.27
C ILE A 135 -5.80 21.09 -3.73
N TYR A 136 -5.63 19.85 -4.22
CA TYR A 136 -5.18 19.59 -5.59
C TYR A 136 -6.19 19.99 -6.65
N LYS A 137 -7.45 19.62 -6.50
CA LYS A 137 -8.48 19.83 -7.56
C LYS A 137 -9.83 20.32 -7.05
N GLY A 138 -9.95 20.69 -5.77
CA GLY A 138 -11.19 21.14 -5.16
C GLY A 138 -12.08 20.02 -4.61
N GLU A 139 -13.16 20.45 -3.97
CA GLU A 139 -14.06 19.56 -3.24
C GLU A 139 -15.07 18.81 -4.13
N ASN A 140 -15.35 19.35 -5.31
CA ASN A 140 -16.47 18.91 -6.15
C ASN A 140 -16.10 17.86 -7.19
N ILE A 141 -14.91 17.25 -7.07
CA ILE A 141 -14.47 16.18 -7.96
C ILE A 141 -15.28 14.92 -7.69
N LYS A 142 -15.88 14.38 -8.76
CA LYS A 142 -16.60 13.10 -8.72
C LYS A 142 -15.66 11.92 -8.95
N THR A 143 -16.04 10.76 -8.43
CA THR A 143 -15.27 9.52 -8.60
C THR A 143 -15.15 9.09 -10.07
N SER A 144 -16.13 9.44 -10.91
CA SER A 144 -16.11 9.22 -12.37
C SER A 144 -15.09 10.08 -13.13
N GLN A 145 -14.62 11.18 -12.54
CA GLN A 145 -13.65 12.10 -13.15
C GLN A 145 -12.19 11.71 -12.85
N ILE A 146 -12.00 10.65 -12.07
CA ILE A 146 -10.65 10.17 -11.73
C ILE A 146 -10.16 9.29 -12.87
N ASP A 147 -9.32 9.87 -13.71
CA ASP A 147 -8.66 9.19 -14.82
C ASP A 147 -7.14 9.07 -14.59
N LYS A 148 -6.41 8.55 -15.58
CA LYS A 148 -4.95 8.47 -15.54
C LYS A 148 -4.30 9.84 -15.35
N ALA A 149 -4.76 10.86 -16.07
CA ALA A 149 -4.19 12.22 -16.02
C ALA A 149 -4.40 12.85 -14.63
N TYR A 150 -5.56 12.61 -13.99
CA TYR A 150 -5.79 13.03 -12.61
C TYR A 150 -4.76 12.41 -11.66
N CYS A 151 -4.49 11.10 -11.79
CA CYS A 151 -3.54 10.39 -10.93
C CYS A 151 -2.09 10.83 -11.16
N GLU A 152 -1.67 11.08 -12.41
CA GLU A 152 -0.36 11.64 -12.75
C GLU A 152 -0.18 13.05 -12.16
N GLY A 153 -1.17 13.91 -12.35
CA GLY A 153 -1.15 15.25 -11.78
C GLY A 153 -1.12 15.25 -10.25
N PHE A 154 -1.79 14.30 -9.60
CA PHE A 154 -1.72 14.17 -8.14
C PHE A 154 -0.32 13.74 -7.66
N VAL A 155 0.39 12.88 -8.40
CA VAL A 155 1.81 12.56 -8.12
C VAL A 155 2.67 13.83 -8.20
N ALA A 156 2.53 14.60 -9.28
CA ALA A 156 3.29 15.85 -9.48
C ALA A 156 2.97 16.91 -8.39
N TYR A 157 1.71 17.03 -8.01
CA TYR A 157 1.27 17.86 -6.89
C TYR A 157 1.94 17.44 -5.58
N LEU A 158 1.85 16.17 -5.20
CA LEU A 158 2.41 15.66 -3.94
C LEU A 158 3.93 15.82 -3.86
N ALA A 159 4.64 15.73 -4.98
CA ALA A 159 6.09 15.95 -5.03
C ALA A 159 6.50 17.38 -4.62
N ASN A 160 5.59 18.35 -4.73
CA ASN A 160 5.82 19.77 -4.41
C ASN A 160 4.92 20.29 -3.29
N ALA A 161 4.00 19.49 -2.78
CA ALA A 161 3.05 19.90 -1.75
C ALA A 161 3.73 20.27 -0.43
N MET A 162 3.11 21.18 0.29
CA MET A 162 3.51 21.58 1.63
C MET A 162 2.76 20.77 2.70
N THR A 163 3.32 20.69 3.90
CA THR A 163 2.61 20.09 5.03
C THR A 163 1.37 20.91 5.34
N ILE A 164 0.23 20.23 5.52
CA ILE A 164 -1.00 20.86 5.99
C ILE A 164 -0.83 21.04 7.50
N GLY A 165 -0.71 22.31 7.95
CA GLY A 165 -0.73 22.64 9.37
C GLY A 165 -2.14 22.47 9.90
N PHE A 166 -2.31 21.72 10.98
CA PHE A 166 -3.45 21.97 11.84
C PHE A 166 -3.23 23.35 12.46
N ASP A 167 -4.14 24.27 12.27
CA ASP A 167 -4.22 25.52 13.02
C ASP A 167 -4.53 25.21 14.50
N ILE A 168 -3.51 24.73 15.21
CA ILE A 168 -3.51 24.75 16.66
C ILE A 168 -2.85 26.07 17.04
N PRO A 169 -3.60 27.08 17.49
CA PRO A 169 -3.04 28.35 17.93
C PRO A 169 -2.40 28.20 19.29
N LYS A 170 -1.29 27.48 19.41
CA LYS A 170 -0.46 27.43 20.62
C LYS A 170 1.01 27.23 20.26
N ARG A 171 1.77 28.33 20.42
CA ARG A 171 3.23 28.43 20.48
C ARG A 171 4.01 28.11 19.19
N GLY A 172 4.35 29.19 18.51
CA GLY A 172 5.37 29.22 17.47
C GLY A 172 4.77 29.05 16.08
N GLN A 173 5.16 29.95 15.18
CA GLN A 173 4.83 29.89 13.75
C GLN A 173 5.27 28.51 13.22
N HIS A 174 4.32 27.62 12.96
CA HIS A 174 4.59 26.40 12.22
C HIS A 174 4.80 26.80 10.78
N HIS A 175 6.05 27.03 10.40
CA HIS A 175 6.40 27.20 9.00
C HIS A 175 5.97 25.97 8.21
N GLN A 176 5.10 26.15 7.23
CA GLN A 176 4.77 25.11 6.27
C GLN A 176 6.06 24.60 5.63
N LYS A 177 6.27 23.30 5.67
CA LYS A 177 7.45 22.65 5.10
C LYS A 177 7.03 21.80 3.92
N LYS A 178 7.89 21.71 2.91
CA LYS A 178 7.67 20.77 1.81
C LYS A 178 7.50 19.35 2.36
N LEU A 179 6.55 18.59 1.81
CA LEU A 179 6.33 17.19 2.19
C LEU A 179 7.62 16.39 1.98
N ALA A 180 7.97 15.57 2.97
CA ALA A 180 9.00 14.56 2.74
C ALA A 180 8.52 13.56 1.67
N ILE A 181 9.41 13.13 0.78
CA ILE A 181 9.10 12.19 -0.32
C ILE A 181 8.40 10.92 0.21
N GLY A 182 8.83 10.39 1.37
CA GLY A 182 8.19 9.25 2.01
C GLY A 182 6.74 9.52 2.41
N THR A 183 6.41 10.74 2.86
CA THR A 183 5.05 11.16 3.21
C THR A 183 4.19 11.34 1.96
N ALA A 184 4.73 11.97 0.92
CA ALA A 184 4.06 12.09 -0.38
C ALA A 184 3.70 10.71 -0.94
N ARG A 185 4.65 9.76 -0.89
CA ARG A 185 4.41 8.37 -1.30
C ARG A 185 3.35 7.69 -0.43
N LEU A 186 3.35 7.92 0.87
CA LEU A 186 2.35 7.36 1.79
C LEU A 186 0.94 7.85 1.42
N TYR A 187 0.76 9.14 1.17
CA TYR A 187 -0.53 9.70 0.78
C TYR A 187 -0.99 9.17 -0.58
N PHE A 188 -0.08 9.09 -1.56
CA PHE A 188 -0.41 8.47 -2.84
C PHE A 188 -0.84 7.01 -2.71
N ASN A 189 -0.10 6.20 -1.94
CA ASN A 189 -0.46 4.79 -1.71
C ASN A 189 -1.81 4.65 -0.95
N THR A 190 -2.11 5.55 -0.04
CA THR A 190 -3.40 5.61 0.66
C THR A 190 -4.53 5.88 -0.33
N PHE A 191 -4.36 6.84 -1.25
CA PHE A 191 -5.30 7.12 -2.32
C PHE A 191 -5.50 5.90 -3.24
N VAL A 192 -4.42 5.26 -3.70
CA VAL A 192 -4.49 4.02 -4.51
C VAL A 192 -5.28 2.92 -3.79
N THR A 193 -5.04 2.76 -2.48
CA THR A 193 -5.74 1.74 -1.68
C THR A 193 -7.23 2.07 -1.54
N ALA A 194 -7.58 3.34 -1.35
CA ALA A 194 -8.97 3.79 -1.29
C ALA A 194 -9.69 3.59 -2.63
N LEU A 195 -9.01 3.82 -3.78
CA LEU A 195 -9.58 3.54 -5.11
C LEU A 195 -9.74 2.05 -5.38
N ASN A 196 -8.82 1.19 -4.91
CA ASN A 196 -9.00 -0.26 -5.01
C ASN A 196 -10.26 -0.72 -4.25
N GLU A 197 -10.54 -0.12 -3.10
CA GLU A 197 -11.77 -0.40 -2.36
C GLU A 197 -13.01 0.14 -3.08
N ALA A 198 -12.90 1.32 -3.72
CA ALA A 198 -13.95 1.88 -4.57
C ALA A 198 -14.34 0.95 -5.74
N VAL A 199 -13.36 0.28 -6.34
CA VAL A 199 -13.62 -0.76 -7.36
C VAL A 199 -14.37 -1.94 -6.77
N ARG A 200 -13.95 -2.43 -5.60
CA ARG A 200 -14.63 -3.58 -4.94
C ARG A 200 -16.08 -3.28 -4.61
N GLU A 201 -16.38 -2.05 -4.25
CA GLU A 201 -17.73 -1.61 -3.90
C GLU A 201 -18.56 -1.15 -5.09
N GLY A 202 -17.96 -1.07 -6.28
CA GLY A 202 -18.65 -0.63 -7.49
C GLY A 202 -18.93 0.87 -7.55
N VAL A 203 -18.09 1.67 -6.88
CA VAL A 203 -18.07 3.13 -6.99
C VAL A 203 -17.40 3.54 -8.30
N ILE A 204 -16.31 2.88 -8.67
CA ILE A 204 -15.64 3.03 -9.95
C ILE A 204 -15.44 1.66 -10.64
N ALA A 205 -15.34 1.65 -11.96
CA ALA A 205 -15.18 0.42 -12.73
C ALA A 205 -13.78 -0.20 -12.55
N GLU A 206 -12.75 0.64 -12.60
CA GLU A 206 -11.35 0.25 -12.50
C GLU A 206 -10.54 1.32 -11.78
N ASN A 207 -9.37 0.96 -11.28
CA ASN A 207 -8.47 1.91 -10.64
C ASN A 207 -7.48 2.49 -11.66
N PRO A 208 -7.58 3.77 -12.03
CA PRO A 208 -6.74 4.38 -13.07
C PRO A 208 -5.25 4.41 -12.71
N ASN A 209 -4.91 4.26 -11.42
CA ASN A 209 -3.51 4.17 -10.99
C ASN A 209 -2.76 2.96 -11.56
N HIS A 210 -3.47 1.92 -12.03
CA HIS A 210 -2.85 0.76 -12.67
C HIS A 210 -2.26 1.12 -14.04
N LEU A 211 -2.75 2.18 -14.68
CA LEU A 211 -2.26 2.69 -15.96
C LEU A 211 -0.98 3.54 -15.82
N LEU A 212 -0.63 3.93 -14.57
CA LEU A 212 0.59 4.71 -14.32
C LEU A 212 1.83 3.82 -14.37
N LYS A 213 2.79 4.22 -15.20
CA LYS A 213 4.12 3.59 -15.29
C LYS A 213 4.98 3.91 -14.06
N LYS A 214 6.06 3.15 -13.88
CA LYS A 214 7.01 3.38 -12.77
C LYS A 214 7.67 4.75 -12.86
N GLU A 215 7.96 5.20 -14.07
CA GLU A 215 8.60 6.49 -14.37
C GLU A 215 7.74 7.65 -13.89
N GLU A 216 6.42 7.59 -14.11
CA GLU A 216 5.44 8.61 -13.72
C GLU A 216 5.36 8.76 -12.18
N LYS A 217 5.65 7.70 -11.43
CA LYS A 217 5.69 7.67 -9.95
C LYS A 217 7.06 8.02 -9.37
N LYS A 218 8.10 8.22 -10.21
CA LYS A 218 9.49 8.40 -9.77
C LYS A 218 9.68 9.64 -8.89
N LEU A 219 8.89 10.70 -9.11
CA LEU A 219 8.93 11.95 -8.34
C LEU A 219 8.67 11.75 -6.83
N ILE A 220 7.88 10.74 -6.47
CA ILE A 220 7.55 10.39 -5.08
C ILE A 220 8.20 9.07 -4.64
N CYS A 221 9.13 8.53 -5.42
CA CYS A 221 9.89 7.37 -5.06
C CYS A 221 11.19 7.78 -4.37
N LYS A 222 11.38 7.32 -3.13
CA LYS A 222 12.63 7.53 -2.42
C LYS A 222 13.72 6.66 -3.05
N SER A 223 14.83 7.28 -3.45
CA SER A 223 15.96 6.58 -4.06
C SER A 223 16.88 5.92 -3.04
N ASP A 224 16.82 6.36 -1.77
CA ASP A 224 17.76 5.92 -0.75
C ASP A 224 17.02 5.27 0.44
N ASN A 225 17.35 4.01 0.68
CA ASN A 225 16.82 3.21 1.79
C ASN A 225 17.80 3.09 2.96
N SER A 226 18.88 3.92 3.00
CA SER A 226 19.85 3.87 4.09
C SER A 226 19.15 4.14 5.42
N ARG A 227 19.07 3.13 6.27
CA ARG A 227 18.54 3.26 7.62
C ARG A 227 19.66 3.62 8.56
N THR A 228 19.53 4.77 9.23
CA THR A 228 20.47 5.20 10.25
C THR A 228 20.60 4.13 11.34
N HIS A 229 21.81 3.67 11.59
CA HIS A 229 22.18 2.77 12.68
C HIS A 229 23.46 3.27 13.36
N LEU A 230 23.74 2.76 14.52
CA LEU A 230 24.95 3.04 15.27
C LEU A 230 25.97 1.92 15.04
N ASN A 231 27.24 2.28 14.93
CA ASN A 231 28.33 1.32 15.02
C ASN A 231 28.72 1.08 16.49
N ILE A 232 29.63 0.14 16.75
CA ILE A 232 30.04 -0.24 18.12
C ILE A 232 30.66 0.92 18.86
N GLU A 233 31.48 1.73 18.19
CA GLU A 233 32.16 2.87 18.83
C GLU A 233 31.17 3.98 19.19
N GLU A 234 30.17 4.22 18.35
CA GLU A 234 29.08 5.17 18.63
C GLU A 234 28.23 4.71 19.83
N ILE A 235 27.99 3.39 19.96
CA ILE A 235 27.31 2.83 21.15
C ILE A 235 28.14 3.07 22.41
N LYS A 236 29.46 2.81 22.38
CA LYS A 236 30.38 3.07 23.50
C LYS A 236 30.38 4.55 23.88
N THR A 237 30.43 5.42 22.90
CA THR A 237 30.35 6.88 23.14
C THR A 237 29.04 7.27 23.84
N LEU A 238 27.92 6.74 23.39
CA LEU A 238 26.62 6.95 24.05
C LEU A 238 26.62 6.41 25.48
N ILE A 239 27.18 5.24 25.74
CA ILE A 239 27.26 4.64 27.07
C ILE A 239 28.01 5.59 28.02
N ASN A 240 29.09 6.19 27.59
CA ASN A 240 29.91 7.09 28.40
C ASN A 240 29.34 8.52 28.52
N THR A 241 28.35 8.87 27.70
CA THR A 241 27.75 10.21 27.73
C THR A 241 26.56 10.24 28.70
N PRO A 242 26.51 11.25 29.62
CA PRO A 242 25.37 11.42 30.49
C PRO A 242 24.07 11.72 29.73
N CYS A 243 22.97 11.04 30.11
CA CYS A 243 21.64 11.27 29.59
C CYS A 243 20.75 11.89 30.71
N LYS A 244 19.94 12.88 30.35
CA LYS A 244 19.04 13.54 31.30
C LYS A 244 18.07 12.57 31.99
N ASN A 245 17.68 11.49 31.33
CA ASN A 245 16.76 10.50 31.87
C ASN A 245 17.41 9.11 31.75
N THR A 246 17.78 8.55 32.91
CA THR A 246 18.45 7.26 33.02
C THR A 246 17.59 6.13 32.42
N SER A 247 16.27 6.08 32.70
CA SER A 247 15.38 5.05 32.17
C SER A 247 15.30 5.10 30.63
N VAL A 248 15.38 6.29 30.01
CA VAL A 248 15.42 6.41 28.54
C VAL A 248 16.75 5.89 27.98
N LYS A 249 17.88 6.18 28.65
CA LYS A 249 19.21 5.66 28.30
C LYS A 249 19.23 4.14 28.38
N GLU A 250 18.80 3.59 29.51
CA GLU A 250 18.73 2.15 29.76
C GLU A 250 17.86 1.44 28.71
N ALA A 251 16.64 1.93 28.50
CA ALA A 251 15.73 1.35 27.52
C ALA A 251 16.25 1.42 26.08
N PHE A 252 16.94 2.50 25.70
CA PHE A 252 17.54 2.64 24.38
C PHE A 252 18.69 1.67 24.17
N LEU A 253 19.60 1.57 25.13
CA LEU A 253 20.75 0.66 25.08
C LEU A 253 20.26 -0.79 25.15
N PHE A 254 19.33 -1.10 26.03
CA PHE A 254 18.65 -2.40 26.04
C PHE A 254 18.09 -2.77 24.67
N ALA A 255 17.39 -1.81 24.00
CA ALA A 255 16.86 -2.03 22.67
C ALA A 255 17.95 -2.23 21.59
N CYS A 256 19.16 -1.69 21.78
CA CYS A 256 20.29 -1.95 20.90
C CYS A 256 20.78 -3.41 21.00
N PHE A 257 20.52 -4.11 22.10
CA PHE A 257 20.95 -5.48 22.34
C PHE A 257 19.83 -6.53 22.30
N CYS A 258 18.54 -6.13 22.26
CA CYS A 258 17.43 -7.05 22.13
C CYS A 258 16.53 -6.83 20.91
N GLY A 259 16.64 -5.69 20.24
CA GLY A 259 15.92 -5.36 19.02
C GLY A 259 14.43 -5.09 19.17
N LEU A 260 13.86 -5.01 20.37
CA LEU A 260 12.45 -4.74 20.59
C LEU A 260 12.04 -3.33 20.09
N ARG A 261 10.80 -3.18 19.64
CA ARG A 261 10.26 -1.85 19.29
C ARG A 261 9.97 -1.05 20.55
N ILE A 262 10.01 0.27 20.46
CA ILE A 262 9.67 1.17 21.59
C ILE A 262 8.28 0.87 22.16
N SER A 263 7.29 0.51 21.32
CA SER A 263 5.96 0.14 21.79
C SER A 263 5.99 -1.10 22.68
N ASP A 264 6.83 -2.07 22.32
CA ASP A 264 6.94 -3.33 23.05
C ASP A 264 7.76 -3.16 24.35
N ILE A 265 8.78 -2.29 24.33
CA ILE A 265 9.55 -1.92 25.54
C ILE A 265 8.70 -1.14 26.55
N LYS A 266 7.90 -0.18 26.08
CA LYS A 266 6.99 0.58 26.97
C LYS A 266 5.96 -0.29 27.69
N THR A 267 5.66 -1.44 27.15
CA THR A 267 4.69 -2.38 27.72
C THR A 267 5.33 -3.68 28.18
N LEU A 268 6.66 -3.70 28.27
CA LEU A 268 7.39 -4.85 28.75
C LEU A 268 7.16 -5.00 30.26
N LYS A 269 6.62 -6.10 30.70
CA LYS A 269 6.37 -6.43 32.10
C LYS A 269 7.41 -7.43 32.61
N TRP A 270 7.57 -7.52 33.89
CA TRP A 270 8.41 -8.56 34.51
C TRP A 270 7.87 -9.96 34.23
N SER A 271 6.57 -10.11 34.05
CA SER A 271 5.95 -11.37 33.63
C SER A 271 6.34 -11.83 32.21
N ASP A 272 6.81 -10.91 31.34
CA ASP A 272 7.33 -11.23 30.01
C ASP A 272 8.78 -11.76 30.07
N VAL A 273 9.51 -11.53 31.18
CA VAL A 273 10.90 -11.97 31.38
C VAL A 273 10.89 -13.38 31.96
N LYS A 274 11.44 -14.34 31.22
CA LYS A 274 11.44 -15.74 31.60
C LYS A 274 12.88 -16.23 31.83
N LYS A 275 13.04 -17.06 32.86
CA LYS A 275 14.29 -17.77 33.10
C LYS A 275 14.13 -19.16 32.50
N GLU A 276 14.93 -19.47 31.51
CA GLU A 276 14.99 -20.76 30.83
C GLU A 276 16.31 -21.50 31.23
N THR A 277 16.44 -22.76 30.81
CA THR A 277 17.68 -23.54 31.03
C THR A 277 18.93 -22.86 30.45
N ASP A 278 18.76 -22.22 29.31
CA ASP A 278 19.86 -21.59 28.51
C ASP A 278 20.04 -20.11 28.78
N GLY A 279 19.35 -19.55 29.80
CA GLY A 279 19.47 -18.15 30.18
C GLY A 279 18.15 -17.41 30.33
N ILE A 280 18.23 -16.10 30.30
CA ILE A 280 17.05 -15.24 30.44
C ILE A 280 16.56 -14.82 29.04
N CYS A 281 15.26 -14.93 28.81
CA CYS A 281 14.63 -14.51 27.56
C CYS A 281 13.40 -13.63 27.80
N ILE A 282 13.03 -12.83 26.83
CA ILE A 282 11.75 -12.12 26.75
C ILE A 282 10.79 -12.95 25.91
N CYS A 283 9.64 -13.31 26.46
CA CYS A 283 8.55 -13.96 25.76
C CYS A 283 7.36 -13.00 25.73
N LYS A 284 7.15 -12.30 24.59
CA LYS A 284 6.18 -11.20 24.50
C LYS A 284 5.35 -11.24 23.24
N LYS A 285 4.04 -11.00 23.39
CA LYS A 285 3.16 -10.71 22.27
C LYS A 285 3.37 -9.28 21.79
N MET A 286 3.93 -9.13 20.61
CA MET A 286 4.27 -7.84 20.02
C MET A 286 3.02 -7.01 19.72
N ILE A 287 3.02 -5.73 20.07
CA ILE A 287 1.86 -4.84 19.89
C ILE A 287 1.47 -4.69 18.43
N LYS A 288 2.46 -4.45 17.55
CA LYS A 288 2.22 -4.14 16.13
C LYS A 288 1.89 -5.37 15.30
N THR A 289 2.58 -6.47 15.50
CA THR A 289 2.45 -7.68 14.65
C THR A 289 1.55 -8.74 15.26
N LYS A 290 1.19 -8.59 16.55
CA LYS A 290 0.40 -9.56 17.33
C LYS A 290 1.04 -10.96 17.44
N GLN A 291 2.28 -11.12 16.98
CA GLN A 291 3.03 -12.37 17.11
C GLN A 291 3.71 -12.45 18.47
N ILE A 292 3.83 -13.66 18.98
CA ILE A 292 4.66 -13.96 20.14
C ILE A 292 6.10 -14.11 19.65
N VAL A 293 7.02 -13.40 20.28
CA VAL A 293 8.44 -13.45 19.96
C VAL A 293 9.19 -13.84 21.23
N MET A 294 10.10 -14.79 21.11
CA MET A 294 11.05 -15.14 22.15
C MET A 294 12.41 -14.53 21.76
N VAL A 295 12.94 -13.69 22.63
CA VAL A 295 14.23 -13.02 22.42
C VAL A 295 15.15 -13.37 23.59
N PRO A 296 16.16 -14.23 23.38
CA PRO A 296 17.20 -14.48 24.36
C PRO A 296 17.96 -13.18 24.67
N LEU A 297 18.28 -12.93 25.92
CA LEU A 297 19.01 -11.76 26.33
C LEU A 297 20.49 -12.09 26.55
N SER A 298 21.35 -11.32 25.86
CA SER A 298 22.79 -11.35 26.11
C SER A 298 23.13 -10.67 27.44
N GLU A 299 24.33 -10.88 27.97
CA GLU A 299 24.84 -10.18 29.16
C GLU A 299 24.77 -8.66 28.99
N ASN A 300 25.12 -8.15 27.79
CA ASN A 300 25.00 -6.74 27.47
C ASN A 300 23.55 -6.23 27.53
N ALA A 301 22.58 -7.04 27.11
CA ALA A 301 21.17 -6.67 27.24
C ALA A 301 20.76 -6.65 28.71
N LEU A 302 21.17 -7.65 29.49
CA LEU A 302 20.87 -7.73 30.93
C LEU A 302 21.50 -6.59 31.71
N ALA A 303 22.69 -6.14 31.37
CA ALA A 303 23.37 -4.99 32.00
C ALA A 303 22.59 -3.67 31.87
N TRP A 304 21.74 -3.54 30.83
CA TRP A 304 20.89 -2.38 30.61
C TRP A 304 19.43 -2.60 31.02
N MET A 305 19.10 -3.74 31.56
CA MET A 305 17.77 -3.98 32.14
C MET A 305 17.79 -3.59 33.63
N PRO A 306 16.83 -2.79 34.10
CA PRO A 306 16.73 -2.47 35.52
C PRO A 306 16.65 -3.74 36.40
N SER A 307 17.12 -3.65 37.63
CA SER A 307 16.90 -4.72 38.60
C SER A 307 15.43 -4.77 39.00
N LYS A 308 14.88 -5.98 39.14
CA LYS A 308 13.46 -6.16 39.52
C LYS A 308 13.15 -5.61 40.91
N GLY A 309 14.08 -5.76 41.87
CA GLY A 309 13.87 -5.33 43.26
C GLY A 309 12.54 -5.87 43.80
N ILE A 310 11.73 -4.97 44.38
CA ILE A 310 10.40 -5.25 44.96
C ILE A 310 9.26 -5.22 43.94
N ALA A 311 9.55 -4.98 42.67
CA ALA A 311 8.52 -4.88 41.63
C ALA A 311 7.75 -6.22 41.47
N GLU A 312 6.45 -6.10 41.22
CA GLU A 312 5.59 -7.25 40.96
C GLU A 312 5.75 -7.77 39.51
N MET A 313 5.19 -8.94 39.23
CA MET A 313 5.29 -9.56 37.89
C MET A 313 4.53 -8.74 36.83
N GLU A 314 3.49 -8.03 37.22
CA GLU A 314 2.66 -7.23 36.32
C GLU A 314 3.19 -5.79 36.12
N ASP A 315 4.20 -5.39 36.89
CA ASP A 315 4.83 -4.08 36.75
C ASP A 315 5.66 -3.99 35.47
N TYR A 316 5.77 -2.77 34.94
CA TYR A 316 6.60 -2.50 33.78
C TYR A 316 8.08 -2.52 34.13
N VAL A 317 8.89 -3.14 33.27
CA VAL A 317 10.36 -3.17 33.40
C VAL A 317 10.95 -1.75 33.25
N PHE A 318 10.38 -0.93 32.38
CA PHE A 318 10.85 0.43 32.14
C PHE A 318 9.72 1.44 32.36
N CYS A 319 9.95 2.43 33.21
CA CYS A 319 9.05 3.58 33.38
C CYS A 319 9.44 4.68 32.39
N LEU A 320 8.75 4.73 31.24
CA LEU A 320 9.12 5.60 30.13
C LEU A 320 8.08 6.70 29.89
N PRO A 321 8.52 7.94 29.61
CA PRO A 321 7.63 9.05 29.30
C PRO A 321 6.92 8.89 27.94
N SER A 322 6.30 9.96 27.45
CA SER A 322 5.65 9.97 26.14
C SER A 322 6.65 9.68 25.01
N TYR A 323 6.17 9.10 23.91
CA TYR A 323 7.00 8.82 22.72
C TYR A 323 7.73 10.06 22.19
N PHE A 324 7.05 11.21 22.22
CA PHE A 324 7.65 12.49 21.82
C PHE A 324 8.81 12.86 22.72
N THR A 325 8.62 12.78 24.04
CA THR A 325 9.65 13.08 25.05
C THR A 325 10.85 12.16 24.91
N ILE A 326 10.63 10.84 24.74
CA ILE A 326 11.70 9.87 24.53
C ILE A 326 12.56 10.26 23.33
N ASN A 327 11.95 10.52 22.17
CA ASN A 327 12.72 10.86 20.97
C ASN A 327 13.43 12.20 21.08
N SER A 328 12.83 13.19 21.78
CA SER A 328 13.49 14.46 22.07
C SER A 328 14.73 14.27 22.94
N GLN A 329 14.63 13.45 23.99
CA GLN A 329 15.74 13.15 24.90
C GLN A 329 16.84 12.34 24.21
N VAL A 330 16.49 11.31 23.44
CA VAL A 330 17.45 10.52 22.65
C VAL A 330 18.20 11.41 21.65
N LYS A 331 17.49 12.32 20.96
CA LYS A 331 18.13 13.26 20.03
C LYS A 331 19.10 14.21 20.75
N GLN A 332 18.70 14.75 21.88
CA GLN A 332 19.57 15.65 22.67
C GLN A 332 20.79 14.90 23.21
N TRP A 333 20.60 13.69 23.73
CA TRP A 333 21.67 12.83 24.24
C TRP A 333 22.69 12.47 23.14
N ALA A 334 22.22 12.10 21.94
CA ALA A 334 23.07 11.85 20.80
C ALA A 334 23.89 13.10 20.38
N LYS A 335 23.26 14.29 20.42
CA LYS A 335 23.95 15.55 20.16
C LYS A 335 25.05 15.82 21.20
N ASN A 336 24.76 15.57 22.48
CA ASN A 336 25.73 15.74 23.57
C ASN A 336 26.91 14.75 23.44
N ALA A 337 26.66 13.58 22.84
CA ALA A 337 27.69 12.59 22.51
C ALA A 337 28.51 12.92 21.23
N GLY A 338 28.25 14.06 20.58
CA GLY A 338 28.95 14.47 19.35
C GLY A 338 28.52 13.67 18.11
N LEU A 339 27.41 12.97 18.14
CA LEU A 339 26.94 12.19 16.99
C LEU A 339 26.15 13.08 16.01
N GLU A 340 26.64 13.16 14.77
CA GLU A 340 25.99 13.94 13.69
C GLU A 340 24.74 13.27 13.11
N LYS A 341 24.59 11.97 13.34
CA LYS A 341 23.48 11.18 12.83
C LYS A 341 22.14 11.59 13.46
N LYS A 342 21.07 11.63 12.67
CA LYS A 342 19.71 11.83 13.17
C LYS A 342 19.20 10.56 13.86
N ILE A 343 19.39 10.49 15.18
CA ILE A 343 19.03 9.32 15.98
C ILE A 343 17.61 9.49 16.56
N THR A 344 16.86 8.43 16.49
CA THR A 344 15.55 8.26 17.14
C THR A 344 15.58 6.96 17.94
N PHE A 345 14.58 6.73 18.83
CA PHE A 345 14.56 5.46 19.54
C PHE A 345 14.53 4.23 18.61
N HIS A 346 13.92 4.36 17.44
CA HIS A 346 13.87 3.26 16.46
C HIS A 346 15.25 2.91 15.87
N THR A 347 16.21 3.83 15.96
CA THR A 347 17.61 3.59 15.56
C THR A 347 18.23 2.44 16.35
N SER A 348 17.87 2.24 17.64
CA SER A 348 18.36 1.11 18.43
C SER A 348 18.06 -0.23 17.80
N ARG A 349 16.83 -0.42 17.30
CA ARG A 349 16.44 -1.64 16.61
C ARG A 349 17.15 -1.82 15.26
N HIS A 350 17.39 -0.74 14.52
CA HIS A 350 18.22 -0.79 13.31
C HIS A 350 19.66 -1.19 13.64
N THR A 351 20.19 -0.65 14.72
CA THR A 351 21.51 -0.99 15.27
C THR A 351 21.60 -2.47 15.59
N PHE A 352 20.65 -3.02 16.36
CA PHE A 352 20.60 -4.45 16.68
C PHE A 352 20.61 -5.32 15.41
N ALA A 353 19.74 -5.02 14.44
CA ALA A 353 19.65 -5.79 13.20
C ALA A 353 20.97 -5.76 12.40
N THR A 354 21.55 -4.55 12.25
CA THR A 354 22.80 -4.37 11.50
C THR A 354 23.97 -5.01 12.20
N THR A 355 24.09 -4.86 13.52
CA THR A 355 25.16 -5.45 14.34
C THR A 355 25.14 -6.98 14.24
N LEU A 356 23.97 -7.62 14.43
CA LEU A 356 23.87 -9.08 14.30
C LEU A 356 24.31 -9.59 12.94
N LEU A 357 23.85 -8.96 11.85
CA LEU A 357 24.21 -9.35 10.49
C LEU A 357 25.71 -9.10 10.23
N THR A 358 26.28 -8.02 10.76
CA THR A 358 27.72 -7.73 10.66
C THR A 358 28.57 -8.77 11.40
N MET A 359 28.10 -9.21 12.59
CA MET A 359 28.75 -10.26 13.38
C MET A 359 28.53 -11.67 12.84
N GLY A 360 27.74 -11.84 11.79
CA GLY A 360 27.62 -13.12 11.14
C GLY A 360 26.34 -13.86 11.32
N ALA A 361 25.39 -13.34 12.05
CA ALA A 361 24.08 -13.96 12.14
C ALA A 361 23.41 -14.03 10.76
N ASP A 362 22.67 -15.11 10.51
CA ASP A 362 21.92 -15.24 9.28
C ASP A 362 20.68 -14.34 9.27
N LEU A 363 20.20 -14.04 8.05
CA LEU A 363 19.09 -13.12 7.84
C LEU A 363 17.76 -13.66 8.41
N TYR A 364 17.56 -14.97 8.37
CA TYR A 364 16.32 -15.58 8.84
C TYR A 364 16.23 -15.51 10.37
N THR A 365 17.27 -15.92 11.08
CA THR A 365 17.35 -15.82 12.54
C THR A 365 17.19 -14.39 13.02
N THR A 366 17.91 -13.43 12.36
CA THR A 366 17.76 -11.99 12.66
C THR A 366 16.31 -11.52 12.44
N SER A 367 15.66 -11.96 11.36
CA SER A 367 14.26 -11.64 11.09
C SER A 367 13.29 -12.16 12.15
N LYS A 368 13.53 -13.36 12.66
CA LYS A 368 12.74 -13.99 13.73
C LYS A 368 12.91 -13.26 15.07
N LEU A 369 14.13 -12.95 15.47
CA LEU A 369 14.43 -12.17 16.68
C LEU A 369 13.75 -10.79 16.64
N LEU A 370 13.73 -10.16 15.46
CA LEU A 370 13.03 -8.90 15.25
C LEU A 370 11.49 -9.05 15.20
N GLY A 371 10.92 -10.24 15.10
CA GLY A 371 9.49 -10.44 14.91
C GLY A 371 8.95 -9.82 13.62
N HIS A 372 9.71 -9.98 12.50
CA HIS A 372 9.23 -9.57 11.18
C HIS A 372 8.40 -10.69 10.56
N GLN A 373 7.18 -10.35 10.10
CA GLN A 373 6.32 -11.29 9.37
C GLN A 373 6.87 -11.60 7.97
N ASN A 374 7.61 -10.66 7.37
CA ASN A 374 8.18 -10.81 6.05
C ASN A 374 9.70 -10.53 6.11
N ILE A 375 10.49 -11.51 5.68
CA ILE A 375 11.94 -11.45 5.66
C ILE A 375 12.48 -10.28 4.81
N LYS A 376 11.72 -9.83 3.79
CA LYS A 376 12.06 -8.65 3.00
C LYS A 376 12.25 -7.39 3.85
N THR A 377 11.60 -7.32 5.01
CA THR A 377 11.79 -6.19 5.96
C THR A 377 13.21 -6.20 6.56
N THR A 378 13.84 -7.36 6.69
CA THR A 378 15.19 -7.54 7.20
C THR A 378 16.24 -7.44 6.09
N GLN A 379 15.90 -7.78 4.84
CA GLN A 379 16.81 -7.69 3.68
C GLN A 379 17.43 -6.31 3.49
N VAL A 380 16.72 -5.25 3.88
CA VAL A 380 17.24 -3.87 3.81
C VAL A 380 18.53 -3.68 4.63
N TYR A 381 18.74 -4.48 5.69
CA TYR A 381 19.99 -4.45 6.48
C TYR A 381 21.08 -5.29 5.84
N ALA A 382 20.75 -6.32 5.10
CA ALA A 382 21.71 -7.20 4.44
C ALA A 382 22.52 -6.45 3.34
N GLU A 383 21.94 -5.44 2.73
CA GLU A 383 22.63 -4.59 1.75
C GLU A 383 23.77 -3.77 2.38
N ILE A 384 23.69 -3.51 3.69
CA ILE A 384 24.70 -2.75 4.45
C ILE A 384 25.95 -3.61 4.73
N VAL A 385 25.82 -4.93 4.67
CA VAL A 385 26.89 -5.89 5.07
C VAL A 385 27.68 -6.39 3.86
N ASN A 386 28.09 -5.48 2.96
CA ASN A 386 28.93 -5.86 1.80
C ASN A 386 30.28 -6.51 2.19
N LYS A 387 30.83 -6.19 3.38
CA LYS A 387 32.06 -6.75 3.89
C LYS A 387 32.03 -8.27 3.98
N LYS A 388 30.89 -8.82 4.39
CA LYS A 388 30.71 -10.27 4.55
C LYS A 388 30.65 -11.04 3.23
N LYS A 389 30.27 -10.40 2.12
CA LYS A 389 30.29 -11.03 0.79
C LYS A 389 31.74 -11.35 0.39
N ILE A 390 32.67 -10.43 0.66
CA ILE A 390 34.11 -10.61 0.38
C ILE A 390 34.66 -11.72 1.26
N GLU A 391 34.35 -11.69 2.57
CA GLU A 391 34.81 -12.74 3.51
C GLU A 391 34.26 -14.12 3.12
N THR A 392 33.03 -14.21 2.66
CA THR A 392 32.41 -15.47 2.24
C THR A 392 33.07 -16.02 0.96
N VAL A 393 33.38 -15.14 0.00
CA VAL A 393 34.09 -15.56 -1.23
C VAL A 393 35.52 -16.02 -0.89
N ASN A 394 36.20 -15.31 0.02
CA ASN A 394 37.57 -15.69 0.46
C ASN A 394 37.62 -17.04 1.23
N LEU A 395 36.45 -17.60 1.63
CA LEU A 395 36.43 -18.98 2.16
C LEU A 395 36.77 -20.02 1.08
N LEU A 396 36.50 -19.71 -0.19
CA LEU A 396 36.86 -20.59 -1.30
C LEU A 396 38.38 -20.64 -1.53
N ASP A 397 39.12 -19.63 -1.09
CA ASP A 397 40.60 -19.60 -1.19
C ASP A 397 41.26 -20.56 -0.20
N LYS A 398 40.50 -21.22 0.69
CA LYS A 398 40.94 -22.21 1.67
C LYS A 398 40.80 -23.66 1.19
N ILE A 399 40.27 -23.85 -0.01
CA ILE A 399 40.11 -25.15 -0.67
C ILE A 399 41.38 -25.44 -1.48
#